data_1f7aa4e8351d385855f39bcbd8a405a0
#
_entry.id   1f7aa4e8351d385855f39bcbd8a405a0
#
_cell.length_a   1.000
_cell.length_b   1.000
_cell.length_c   1.000
_cell.angle_alpha   90.00
_cell.angle_beta   90.00
_cell.angle_gamma   90.00
#
_symmetry.space_group_name_H-M   'P 1'
#
loop_
_entity.id
_entity.type
_entity.pdbx_description
1 polymer ?
#
loop_
_entity_poly.entity_id
_entity_poly.type
_entity_poly.pdbx_seq_one_letter_code
_entity_poly.pdbx_strand_id
1 'polypeptide(L)'
;MKTLVDGEPRAWLRHVPDPKRKLKWTLTLLGVRKRGKALVDTGLPNQLVADAISAGKIPKLFLSSGQIVHREIKVGERSRLDIVIGGEDRPDETNGDVYVEVKNVTMLSSVKNDRADFPDAVTERGRKHLKELIRLRHMGHRAVLFLLLGRSDCSSVGFASEIDPAYSEAISEAVAEGVEVISHGLFFRGSRMYMGEEVRVELP
;
A
#
# COMPACT_ATOMS: atom_id res chain seq x y z
N MET A 1 -11.46 7.43 5.61
CA MET A 1 -11.85 6.95 6.99
C MET A 1 -13.36 6.95 7.27
N LYS A 2 -14.21 7.62 6.47
CA LYS A 2 -15.67 7.72 6.74
C LYS A 2 -16.34 6.35 6.97
N THR A 3 -15.99 5.33 6.20
CA THR A 3 -16.60 3.99 6.31
C THR A 3 -16.04 3.11 7.45
N LEU A 4 -15.14 3.63 8.27
CA LEU A 4 -14.52 2.91 9.39
C LEU A 4 -14.99 3.39 10.76
N VAL A 5 -15.63 4.56 10.84
CA VAL A 5 -16.01 5.19 12.12
C VAL A 5 -17.52 5.27 12.31
N ASP A 6 -18.30 4.62 11.45
CA ASP A 6 -19.75 4.53 11.60
C ASP A 6 -20.09 3.63 12.80
N GLY A 7 -20.81 4.18 13.75
CA GLY A 7 -21.12 3.54 15.03
C GLY A 7 -19.95 3.64 16.03
N GLU A 8 -19.85 2.66 16.91
CA GLU A 8 -18.79 2.56 17.93
C GLU A 8 -17.90 1.35 17.65
N PRO A 9 -16.99 1.43 16.68
CA PRO A 9 -16.14 0.29 16.31
C PRO A 9 -15.17 -0.06 17.44
N ARG A 10 -14.98 -1.35 17.67
CA ARG A 10 -13.93 -1.81 18.56
C ARG A 10 -12.56 -1.34 18.04
N ALA A 11 -11.75 -0.76 18.93
CA ALA A 11 -10.43 -0.24 18.61
C ALA A 11 -9.33 -1.08 19.26
N TRP A 12 -8.22 -1.27 18.54
CA TRP A 12 -7.00 -1.87 19.08
C TRP A 12 -5.89 -0.83 19.07
N LEU A 13 -5.30 -0.63 20.24
CA LEU A 13 -4.23 0.32 20.46
C LEU A 13 -2.92 -0.42 20.65
N ARG A 14 -1.85 0.06 20.01
CA ARG A 14 -0.49 -0.41 20.21
C ARG A 14 0.24 0.53 21.18
N HIS A 15 0.80 0.00 22.24
CA HIS A 15 1.69 0.77 23.12
C HIS A 15 3.02 1.03 22.43
N VAL A 16 3.49 2.28 22.45
CA VAL A 16 4.79 2.69 21.90
C VAL A 16 5.58 3.38 23.01
N PRO A 17 6.57 2.70 23.61
CA PRO A 17 7.32 3.19 24.76
C PRO A 17 8.42 4.18 24.35
N ASP A 18 8.11 5.18 23.54
CA ASP A 18 9.02 6.25 23.16
C ASP A 18 8.90 7.41 24.16
N PRO A 19 9.97 7.75 24.92
CA PRO A 19 9.92 8.83 25.91
C PRO A 19 9.60 10.20 25.29
N LYS A 20 9.92 10.43 24.03
CA LYS A 20 9.68 11.70 23.32
C LYS A 20 8.21 11.89 22.91
N ARG A 21 7.41 10.83 22.89
CA ARG A 21 6.00 10.90 22.49
C ARG A 21 5.11 11.37 23.63
N LYS A 22 4.25 12.35 23.36
CA LYS A 22 3.20 12.79 24.29
C LYS A 22 2.16 11.69 24.52
N LEU A 23 1.72 11.03 23.43
CA LEU A 23 0.77 9.92 23.48
C LEU A 23 1.52 8.59 23.31
N LYS A 24 1.37 7.71 24.31
CA LYS A 24 2.05 6.39 24.35
C LYS A 24 1.31 5.30 23.58
N TRP A 25 0.11 5.60 23.10
CA TRP A 25 -0.74 4.65 22.37
C TRP A 25 -0.99 5.12 20.96
N THR A 26 -0.94 4.20 20.00
CA THR A 26 -1.29 4.43 18.61
C THR A 26 -2.51 3.58 18.26
N LEU A 27 -3.54 4.20 17.71
CA LEU A 27 -4.67 3.48 17.13
C LEU A 27 -4.16 2.68 15.93
N THR A 28 -4.24 1.36 16.01
CA THR A 28 -3.67 0.47 15.00
C THR A 28 -4.74 -0.20 14.15
N LEU A 29 -5.80 -0.71 14.78
CA LEU A 29 -6.88 -1.40 14.08
C LEU A 29 -8.24 -0.88 14.54
N LEU A 30 -9.20 -0.91 13.62
CA LEU A 30 -10.62 -0.74 13.90
C LEU A 30 -11.39 -2.00 13.50
N GLY A 31 -12.44 -2.31 14.26
CA GLY A 31 -13.41 -3.34 13.92
C GLY A 31 -14.23 -2.94 12.70
N VAL A 32 -14.45 -3.88 11.79
CA VAL A 32 -15.28 -3.72 10.61
C VAL A 32 -16.29 -4.86 10.52
N ARG A 33 -17.11 -4.88 9.47
CA ARG A 33 -18.14 -5.90 9.24
C ARG A 33 -17.57 -7.33 9.38
N LYS A 34 -18.44 -8.33 9.52
CA LYS A 34 -18.08 -9.75 9.59
C LYS A 34 -17.05 -10.07 10.70
N ARG A 35 -17.06 -9.29 11.79
CA ARG A 35 -16.03 -9.36 12.86
C ARG A 35 -14.61 -9.17 12.36
N GLY A 36 -14.45 -8.51 11.20
CA GLY A 36 -13.18 -8.19 10.59
C GLY A 36 -12.46 -7.03 11.28
N LYS A 37 -11.28 -6.73 10.78
CA LYS A 37 -10.42 -5.64 11.24
C LYS A 37 -9.91 -4.84 10.06
N ALA A 38 -9.71 -3.54 10.27
CA ALA A 38 -9.05 -2.66 9.31
C ALA A 38 -7.81 -2.02 9.94
N LEU A 39 -6.71 -1.99 9.19
CA LEU A 39 -5.45 -1.33 9.55
C LEU A 39 -5.56 0.17 9.31
N VAL A 40 -5.47 0.96 10.38
CA VAL A 40 -5.58 2.42 10.33
C VAL A 40 -4.30 3.16 10.76
N ASP A 41 -3.32 2.44 11.31
CA ASP A 41 -2.00 2.98 11.61
C ASP A 41 -1.24 3.20 10.29
N THR A 42 -1.07 4.46 9.89
CA THR A 42 -0.42 4.84 8.62
C THR A 42 1.07 4.53 8.56
N GLY A 43 1.71 4.25 9.68
CA GLY A 43 3.13 3.91 9.74
C GLY A 43 3.44 2.44 9.47
N LEU A 44 2.42 1.56 9.43
CA LEU A 44 2.64 0.12 9.30
C LEU A 44 2.58 -0.44 7.86
N PRO A 45 1.79 0.09 6.92
CA PRO A 45 1.64 -0.51 5.58
C PRO A 45 2.97 -0.76 4.88
N ASN A 46 3.83 0.24 4.79
CA ASN A 46 5.13 0.15 4.12
C ASN A 46 6.04 -0.89 4.77
N GLN A 47 6.03 -0.96 6.10
CA GLN A 47 6.81 -1.96 6.82
C GLN A 47 6.28 -3.38 6.58
N LEU A 48 4.97 -3.58 6.66
CA LEU A 48 4.35 -4.90 6.44
C LEU A 48 4.63 -5.43 5.03
N VAL A 49 4.58 -4.55 4.01
CA VAL A 49 4.89 -4.94 2.63
C VAL A 49 6.38 -5.24 2.48
N ALA A 50 7.27 -4.40 3.02
CA ALA A 50 8.73 -4.62 2.98
C ALA A 50 9.12 -5.94 3.67
N ASP A 51 8.58 -6.20 4.85
CA ASP A 51 8.83 -7.45 5.60
C ASP A 51 8.31 -8.68 4.83
N ALA A 52 7.14 -8.54 4.17
CA ALA A 52 6.57 -9.61 3.37
C ALA A 52 7.38 -9.92 2.11
N ILE A 53 7.91 -8.89 1.43
CA ILE A 53 8.84 -9.04 0.29
C ILE A 53 10.10 -9.77 0.76
N SER A 54 10.74 -9.30 1.82
CA SER A 54 11.96 -9.89 2.38
C SER A 54 11.77 -11.35 2.82
N ALA A 55 10.56 -11.70 3.27
CA ALA A 55 10.18 -13.05 3.65
C ALA A 55 9.70 -13.93 2.49
N GLY A 56 9.74 -13.45 1.23
CA GLY A 56 9.29 -14.19 0.04
C GLY A 56 7.79 -14.48 0.02
N LYS A 57 6.96 -13.65 0.69
CA LYS A 57 5.50 -13.81 0.78
C LYS A 57 4.74 -13.14 -0.37
N ILE A 58 5.42 -12.42 -1.23
CA ILE A 58 4.85 -11.75 -2.41
C ILE A 58 5.60 -12.28 -3.64
N PRO A 59 5.12 -13.36 -4.29
CA PRO A 59 5.85 -14.02 -5.38
C PRO A 59 6.20 -13.09 -6.56
N LYS A 60 5.34 -12.13 -6.87
CA LYS A 60 5.58 -11.14 -7.94
C LYS A 60 6.71 -10.14 -7.61
N LEU A 61 7.11 -10.04 -6.34
CA LEU A 61 8.20 -9.19 -5.86
C LEU A 61 9.33 -10.03 -5.24
N PHE A 62 9.63 -11.16 -5.86
CA PHE A 62 10.71 -12.07 -5.45
C PHE A 62 12.06 -11.36 -5.52
N LEU A 63 12.89 -11.59 -4.51
CA LEU A 63 14.28 -11.09 -4.46
C LEU A 63 15.21 -12.05 -5.21
N SER A 64 15.94 -11.54 -6.18
CA SER A 64 17.06 -12.25 -6.80
C SER A 64 18.26 -12.28 -5.85
N SER A 65 19.25 -13.14 -6.17
CA SER A 65 20.50 -13.20 -5.38
C SER A 65 21.19 -11.84 -5.34
N GLY A 66 21.55 -11.39 -4.14
CA GLY A 66 22.20 -10.10 -3.91
C GLY A 66 21.26 -8.90 -3.87
N GLN A 67 19.94 -9.11 -4.02
CA GLN A 67 18.97 -8.04 -3.84
C GLN A 67 18.49 -7.98 -2.39
N ILE A 68 18.27 -6.74 -1.92
CA ILE A 68 17.67 -6.44 -0.61
C ILE A 68 16.55 -5.42 -0.76
N VAL A 69 15.78 -5.26 0.30
CA VAL A 69 14.67 -4.31 0.39
C VAL A 69 15.15 -3.04 1.07
N HIS A 70 15.14 -1.94 0.34
CA HIS A 70 15.39 -0.60 0.87
C HIS A 70 14.05 0.10 1.10
N ARG A 71 13.96 0.95 2.13
CA ARG A 71 12.75 1.70 2.46
C ARG A 71 12.99 3.20 2.42
N GLU A 72 11.93 3.95 2.07
CA GLU A 72 11.93 5.42 2.10
C GLU A 72 13.07 6.02 1.28
N ILE A 73 13.27 5.54 0.05
CA ILE A 73 14.35 5.98 -0.83
C ILE A 73 13.95 7.25 -1.56
N LYS A 74 14.83 8.25 -1.51
CA LYS A 74 14.68 9.46 -2.30
C LYS A 74 14.90 9.12 -3.78
N VAL A 75 13.97 9.53 -4.64
CA VAL A 75 14.00 9.37 -6.10
C VAL A 75 13.82 10.74 -6.73
N GLY A 76 14.60 11.04 -7.75
CA GLY A 76 14.60 12.36 -8.35
C GLY A 76 14.89 13.47 -7.33
N GLU A 77 14.45 14.68 -7.63
CA GLU A 77 14.71 15.85 -6.76
C GLU A 77 13.77 15.95 -5.55
N ARG A 78 12.50 15.56 -5.70
CA ARG A 78 11.42 15.89 -4.73
C ARG A 78 10.53 14.73 -4.32
N SER A 79 10.81 13.52 -4.82
CA SER A 79 9.98 12.33 -4.52
C SER A 79 10.70 11.39 -3.58
N ARG A 80 9.94 10.62 -2.83
CA ARG A 80 10.41 9.50 -2.03
C ARG A 80 9.43 8.35 -2.24
N LEU A 81 9.95 7.21 -2.66
CA LEU A 81 9.17 5.99 -2.78
C LEU A 81 9.32 5.10 -1.55
N ASP A 82 8.29 4.34 -1.30
CA ASP A 82 8.14 3.60 -0.05
C ASP A 82 9.12 2.44 0.04
N ILE A 83 9.34 1.72 -1.08
CA ILE A 83 10.19 0.53 -1.14
C ILE A 83 10.95 0.52 -2.46
N VAL A 84 12.23 0.11 -2.40
CA VAL A 84 13.04 -0.23 -3.58
C VAL A 84 13.69 -1.58 -3.34
N ILE A 85 13.60 -2.47 -4.33
CA ILE A 85 14.31 -3.76 -4.36
C ILE A 85 15.50 -3.58 -5.28
N GLY A 86 16.69 -3.66 -4.74
CA GLY A 86 17.96 -3.44 -5.46
C GLY A 86 19.14 -4.11 -4.79
N GLY A 87 20.35 -3.84 -5.27
CA GLY A 87 21.59 -4.33 -4.66
C GLY A 87 21.81 -3.80 -3.25
N GLU A 88 22.91 -4.23 -2.61
CA GLU A 88 23.29 -3.77 -1.24
C GLU A 88 23.60 -2.28 -1.21
N ASP A 89 24.17 -1.74 -2.28
CA ASP A 89 24.41 -0.31 -2.40
C ASP A 89 23.08 0.44 -2.51
N ARG A 90 23.10 1.69 -2.05
CA ARG A 90 21.90 2.52 -2.10
C ARG A 90 21.45 2.70 -3.55
N PRO A 91 20.17 2.44 -3.87
CA PRO A 91 19.64 2.65 -5.20
C PRO A 91 19.85 4.09 -5.68
N ASP A 92 20.42 4.26 -6.87
CA ASP A 92 20.79 5.55 -7.47
C ASP A 92 20.09 5.82 -8.82
N GLU A 93 19.11 5.01 -9.16
CA GLU A 93 18.35 5.06 -10.42
C GLU A 93 19.17 4.63 -11.66
N THR A 94 20.35 4.03 -11.49
CA THR A 94 21.18 3.55 -12.62
C THR A 94 21.07 2.05 -12.85
N ASN A 95 20.62 1.29 -11.86
CA ASN A 95 20.45 -0.15 -11.92
C ASN A 95 19.00 -0.52 -12.25
N GLY A 96 18.76 -1.71 -12.78
CA GLY A 96 17.42 -2.24 -13.10
C GLY A 96 16.60 -2.62 -11.85
N ASP A 97 16.49 -1.71 -10.90
CA ASP A 97 15.80 -1.92 -9.62
C ASP A 97 14.27 -1.99 -9.75
N VAL A 98 13.60 -2.47 -8.70
CA VAL A 98 12.13 -2.48 -8.62
C VAL A 98 11.67 -1.42 -7.63
N TYR A 99 10.91 -0.45 -8.10
CA TYR A 99 10.37 0.64 -7.30
C TYR A 99 8.91 0.37 -6.95
N VAL A 100 8.56 0.44 -5.67
CA VAL A 100 7.22 0.11 -5.18
C VAL A 100 6.66 1.27 -4.36
N GLU A 101 5.51 1.76 -4.77
CA GLU A 101 4.68 2.70 -4.01
C GLU A 101 3.54 1.93 -3.35
N VAL A 102 3.38 2.05 -2.04
CA VAL A 102 2.37 1.32 -1.26
C VAL A 102 1.18 2.21 -0.96
N LYS A 103 -0.03 1.70 -1.19
CA LYS A 103 -1.28 2.34 -0.79
C LYS A 103 -2.09 1.42 0.12
N ASN A 104 -2.44 1.89 1.31
CA ASN A 104 -3.33 1.17 2.23
C ASN A 104 -4.78 1.42 1.84
N VAL A 105 -5.49 0.39 1.40
CA VAL A 105 -6.88 0.47 0.92
C VAL A 105 -7.82 0.02 2.03
N THR A 106 -8.58 0.97 2.58
CA THR A 106 -9.47 0.71 3.72
C THR A 106 -10.90 1.22 3.54
N MET A 107 -11.17 2.02 2.51
CA MET A 107 -12.51 2.52 2.26
C MET A 107 -13.39 1.43 1.66
N LEU A 108 -14.49 1.09 2.33
CA LEU A 108 -15.51 0.20 1.78
C LEU A 108 -16.31 0.97 0.72
N SER A 109 -16.33 0.48 -0.49
CA SER A 109 -17.12 1.06 -1.59
C SER A 109 -18.34 0.21 -1.93
N SER A 110 -18.26 -1.10 -1.86
CA SER A 110 -19.37 -1.99 -2.15
C SER A 110 -19.51 -3.09 -1.11
N VAL A 111 -20.62 -3.04 -0.37
CA VAL A 111 -21.03 -4.10 0.56
C VAL A 111 -21.38 -5.39 -0.20
N LYS A 112 -22.04 -5.25 -1.36
CA LYS A 112 -22.50 -6.39 -2.18
C LYS A 112 -21.35 -7.21 -2.72
N ASN A 113 -20.27 -6.55 -3.14
CA ASN A 113 -19.12 -7.19 -3.78
C ASN A 113 -17.93 -7.34 -2.84
N ASP A 114 -18.05 -6.98 -1.54
CA ASP A 114 -16.95 -6.96 -0.58
C ASP A 114 -15.69 -6.26 -1.14
N ARG A 115 -15.89 -5.07 -1.77
CA ARG A 115 -14.84 -4.30 -2.42
C ARG A 115 -14.45 -3.08 -1.59
N ALA A 116 -13.15 -2.84 -1.51
CA ALA A 116 -12.59 -1.60 -0.98
C ALA A 116 -11.90 -0.80 -2.09
N ASP A 117 -12.03 0.53 -2.07
CA ASP A 117 -11.48 1.40 -3.11
C ASP A 117 -10.46 2.40 -2.55
N PHE A 118 -9.57 2.83 -3.43
CA PHE A 118 -8.62 3.93 -3.22
C PHE A 118 -8.80 4.98 -4.34
N PRO A 119 -8.64 6.28 -4.05
CA PRO A 119 -8.40 6.90 -2.76
C PRO A 119 -9.69 7.18 -1.96
N ASP A 120 -9.56 7.45 -0.67
CA ASP A 120 -10.67 7.87 0.19
C ASP A 120 -10.89 9.41 0.22
N ALA A 121 -10.05 10.16 -0.50
CA ALA A 121 -10.13 11.60 -0.74
C ALA A 121 -9.28 11.97 -1.96
N VAL A 122 -9.53 13.15 -2.55
CA VAL A 122 -8.70 13.69 -3.65
C VAL A 122 -7.22 13.74 -3.25
N THR A 123 -6.32 13.18 -4.07
CA THR A 123 -4.91 13.01 -3.77
C THR A 123 -3.95 13.48 -4.87
N GLU A 124 -3.60 14.76 -4.84
CA GLU A 124 -2.56 15.29 -5.74
C GLU A 124 -1.19 14.61 -5.53
N ARG A 125 -0.85 14.31 -4.27
CA ARG A 125 0.38 13.59 -3.96
C ARG A 125 0.38 12.19 -4.58
N GLY A 126 -0.76 11.50 -4.57
CA GLY A 126 -0.89 10.19 -5.21
C GLY A 126 -0.61 10.26 -6.72
N ARG A 127 -1.16 11.26 -7.41
CA ARG A 127 -0.89 11.48 -8.84
C ARG A 127 0.58 11.79 -9.13
N LYS A 128 1.26 12.56 -8.26
CA LYS A 128 2.70 12.81 -8.39
C LYS A 128 3.52 11.52 -8.27
N HIS A 129 3.15 10.63 -7.35
CA HIS A 129 3.82 9.34 -7.21
C HIS A 129 3.61 8.44 -8.44
N LEU A 130 2.41 8.44 -9.05
CA LEU A 130 2.18 7.70 -10.31
C LEU A 130 3.06 8.22 -11.45
N LYS A 131 3.17 9.53 -11.62
CA LYS A 131 4.07 10.14 -12.61
C LYS A 131 5.53 9.74 -12.37
N GLU A 132 5.94 9.65 -11.11
CA GLU A 132 7.28 9.21 -10.76
C GLU A 132 7.51 7.72 -11.11
N LEU A 133 6.52 6.86 -10.88
CA LEU A 133 6.57 5.46 -11.30
C LEU A 133 6.67 5.33 -12.83
N ILE A 134 5.91 6.12 -13.60
CA ILE A 134 6.00 6.18 -15.06
C ILE A 134 7.42 6.60 -15.49
N ARG A 135 7.98 7.66 -14.89
CA ARG A 135 9.34 8.12 -15.18
C ARG A 135 10.36 7.00 -14.98
N LEU A 136 10.30 6.30 -13.86
CA LEU A 136 11.19 5.18 -13.55
C LEU A 136 11.01 4.02 -14.54
N ARG A 137 9.77 3.77 -14.97
CA ARG A 137 9.50 2.79 -16.03
C ARG A 137 10.22 3.13 -17.33
N HIS A 138 10.17 4.41 -17.76
CA HIS A 138 10.86 4.90 -18.96
C HIS A 138 12.39 4.85 -18.84
N MET A 139 12.92 4.87 -17.63
CA MET A 139 14.36 4.69 -17.37
C MET A 139 14.78 3.21 -17.37
N GLY A 140 13.87 2.27 -17.61
CA GLY A 140 14.16 0.84 -17.70
C GLY A 140 14.01 0.06 -16.38
N HIS A 141 13.53 0.72 -15.33
CA HIS A 141 13.22 0.07 -14.05
C HIS A 141 11.89 -0.67 -14.08
N ARG A 142 11.67 -1.55 -13.14
CA ARG A 142 10.36 -2.10 -12.85
C ARG A 142 9.66 -1.20 -11.84
N ALA A 143 8.44 -0.76 -12.13
CA ALA A 143 7.67 0.16 -11.28
C ALA A 143 6.33 -0.46 -10.91
N VAL A 144 5.99 -0.42 -9.62
CA VAL A 144 4.85 -1.13 -9.03
C VAL A 144 4.05 -0.19 -8.13
N LEU A 145 2.75 -0.11 -8.35
CA LEU A 145 1.78 0.36 -7.38
C LEU A 145 1.26 -0.84 -6.59
N PHE A 146 1.56 -0.89 -5.30
CA PHE A 146 1.13 -1.96 -4.41
C PHE A 146 -0.08 -1.51 -3.58
N LEU A 147 -1.21 -2.17 -3.80
CA LEU A 147 -2.45 -1.93 -3.05
C LEU A 147 -2.55 -2.94 -1.89
N LEU A 148 -2.26 -2.51 -0.70
CA LEU A 148 -2.49 -3.31 0.50
C LEU A 148 -3.96 -3.22 0.88
N LEU A 149 -4.73 -4.30 0.68
CA LEU A 149 -6.09 -4.37 1.21
C LEU A 149 -6.03 -4.48 2.73
N GLY A 150 -6.06 -3.31 3.37
CA GLY A 150 -5.86 -3.14 4.81
C GLY A 150 -7.07 -3.52 5.66
N ARG A 151 -8.07 -4.25 5.10
CA ARG A 151 -9.28 -4.68 5.80
C ARG A 151 -9.65 -6.11 5.45
N SER A 152 -10.06 -6.89 6.44
CA SER A 152 -10.29 -8.33 6.29
C SER A 152 -11.74 -8.73 5.97
N ASP A 153 -12.63 -7.78 5.78
CA ASP A 153 -14.03 -8.01 5.39
C ASP A 153 -14.30 -7.72 3.90
N CYS A 154 -13.24 -7.44 3.14
CA CYS A 154 -13.26 -7.29 1.69
C CYS A 154 -12.36 -8.34 1.03
N SER A 155 -12.62 -8.61 -0.25
CA SER A 155 -11.93 -9.62 -1.06
C SER A 155 -11.38 -9.07 -2.38
N SER A 156 -11.65 -7.81 -2.69
CA SER A 156 -11.13 -7.11 -3.88
C SER A 156 -10.85 -5.65 -3.58
N VAL A 157 -10.03 -5.06 -4.45
CA VAL A 157 -9.72 -3.63 -4.42
C VAL A 157 -10.07 -2.99 -5.77
N GLY A 158 -10.39 -1.70 -5.73
CA GLY A 158 -10.66 -0.90 -6.92
C GLY A 158 -10.25 0.55 -6.73
N PHE A 159 -10.74 1.39 -7.66
CA PHE A 159 -10.45 2.81 -7.67
C PHE A 159 -11.72 3.63 -7.55
N ALA A 160 -11.71 4.63 -6.65
CA ALA A 160 -12.84 5.50 -6.36
C ALA A 160 -12.92 6.66 -7.38
N SER A 161 -13.31 6.35 -8.62
CA SER A 161 -13.39 7.34 -9.70
C SER A 161 -14.38 8.48 -9.42
N GLU A 162 -15.39 8.24 -8.59
CA GLU A 162 -16.33 9.26 -8.12
C GLU A 162 -15.73 10.24 -7.10
N ILE A 163 -14.65 9.83 -6.39
CA ILE A 163 -13.97 10.68 -5.41
C ILE A 163 -12.82 11.44 -6.05
N ASP A 164 -11.99 10.76 -6.84
CA ASP A 164 -10.86 11.36 -7.55
C ASP A 164 -10.78 10.82 -8.99
N PRO A 165 -11.58 11.40 -9.92
CA PRO A 165 -11.53 11.03 -11.33
C PRO A 165 -10.13 11.17 -11.93
N ALA A 166 -9.42 12.24 -11.56
CA ALA A 166 -8.07 12.50 -12.05
C ALA A 166 -7.04 11.48 -11.57
N TYR A 167 -7.25 10.86 -10.40
CA TYR A 167 -6.41 9.75 -9.95
C TYR A 167 -6.70 8.49 -10.76
N SER A 168 -7.97 8.22 -11.09
CA SER A 168 -8.37 7.08 -11.92
C SER A 168 -7.82 7.19 -13.35
N GLU A 169 -7.85 8.38 -13.94
CA GLU A 169 -7.20 8.65 -15.23
C GLU A 169 -5.69 8.41 -15.16
N ALA A 170 -5.03 8.91 -14.09
CA ALA A 170 -3.59 8.72 -13.89
C ALA A 170 -3.20 7.25 -13.66
N ILE A 171 -4.08 6.42 -13.07
CA ILE A 171 -3.89 4.97 -12.99
C ILE A 171 -3.96 4.32 -14.35
N SER A 172 -4.96 4.67 -15.16
CA SER A 172 -5.10 4.14 -16.52
C SER A 172 -3.88 4.47 -17.37
N GLU A 173 -3.39 5.72 -17.30
CA GLU A 173 -2.14 6.15 -17.94
C GLU A 173 -0.94 5.33 -17.42
N ALA A 174 -0.77 5.21 -16.11
CA ALA A 174 0.35 4.49 -15.51
C ALA A 174 0.39 3.01 -15.94
N VAL A 175 -0.76 2.34 -15.99
CA VAL A 175 -0.87 0.96 -16.47
C VAL A 175 -0.52 0.85 -17.95
N ALA A 176 -0.98 1.78 -18.79
CA ALA A 176 -0.65 1.83 -20.21
C ALA A 176 0.86 2.04 -20.44
N GLU A 177 1.53 2.81 -19.57
CA GLU A 177 2.99 3.03 -19.57
C GLU A 177 3.78 1.90 -18.88
N GLY A 178 3.12 0.81 -18.50
CA GLY A 178 3.74 -0.41 -17.99
C GLY A 178 4.05 -0.41 -16.50
N VAL A 179 3.41 0.47 -15.70
CA VAL A 179 3.42 0.36 -14.24
C VAL A 179 2.54 -0.82 -13.84
N GLU A 180 3.07 -1.72 -13.04
CA GLU A 180 2.34 -2.88 -12.54
C GLU A 180 1.45 -2.47 -11.36
N VAL A 181 0.25 -3.06 -11.27
CA VAL A 181 -0.62 -2.95 -10.09
C VAL A 181 -0.72 -4.32 -9.44
N ILE A 182 -0.24 -4.42 -8.19
CA ILE A 182 -0.25 -5.65 -7.39
C ILE A 182 -1.07 -5.39 -6.14
N SER A 183 -1.86 -6.35 -5.70
CA SER A 183 -2.62 -6.24 -4.46
C SER A 183 -2.57 -7.52 -3.64
N HIS A 184 -2.38 -7.36 -2.33
CA HIS A 184 -2.50 -8.44 -1.35
C HIS A 184 -3.38 -8.00 -0.19
N GLY A 185 -4.11 -8.97 0.37
CA GLY A 185 -4.90 -8.76 1.57
C GLY A 185 -4.09 -8.90 2.85
N LEU A 186 -4.68 -8.46 3.97
CA LEU A 186 -4.20 -8.76 5.31
C LEU A 186 -5.11 -9.78 5.99
N PHE A 187 -4.53 -10.72 6.70
CA PHE A 187 -5.28 -11.55 7.63
C PHE A 187 -4.76 -11.37 9.08
N PHE A 188 -5.63 -11.64 10.03
CA PHE A 188 -5.39 -11.34 11.44
C PHE A 188 -5.56 -12.60 12.30
N ARG A 189 -4.56 -12.90 13.14
CA ARG A 189 -4.66 -13.92 14.20
C ARG A 189 -4.46 -13.24 15.55
N GLY A 190 -5.55 -13.10 16.32
CA GLY A 190 -5.51 -12.32 17.56
C GLY A 190 -5.14 -10.86 17.28
N SER A 191 -4.01 -10.40 17.83
CA SER A 191 -3.44 -9.06 17.62
C SER A 191 -2.34 -9.01 16.56
N ARG A 192 -2.01 -10.13 15.91
CA ARG A 192 -0.98 -10.20 14.88
C ARG A 192 -1.58 -10.03 13.49
N MET A 193 -0.82 -9.36 12.62
CA MET A 193 -1.15 -9.14 11.20
C MET A 193 -0.17 -9.91 10.33
N TYR A 194 -0.66 -10.45 9.23
CA TYR A 194 0.14 -11.20 8.28
C TYR A 194 -0.26 -10.80 6.86
N MET A 195 0.71 -10.80 5.94
CA MET A 195 0.42 -10.71 4.52
C MET A 195 -0.38 -11.95 4.11
N GLY A 196 -1.50 -11.70 3.45
CA GLY A 196 -2.38 -12.72 2.90
C GLY A 196 -2.13 -12.95 1.42
N GLU A 197 -3.08 -13.63 0.82
CA GLU A 197 -3.06 -13.94 -0.61
C GLU A 197 -3.20 -12.69 -1.49
N GLU A 198 -2.80 -12.82 -2.75
CA GLU A 198 -3.12 -11.84 -3.79
C GLU A 198 -4.65 -11.68 -3.90
N VAL A 199 -5.13 -10.45 -4.01
CA VAL A 199 -6.54 -10.15 -4.19
C VAL A 199 -6.79 -9.49 -5.54
N ARG A 200 -8.01 -9.65 -6.03
CA ARG A 200 -8.41 -9.09 -7.33
C ARG A 200 -8.34 -7.56 -7.31
N VAL A 201 -7.75 -6.99 -8.36
CA VAL A 201 -7.77 -5.55 -8.64
C VAL A 201 -8.77 -5.28 -9.77
N GLU A 202 -9.66 -4.31 -9.55
CA GLU A 202 -10.58 -3.78 -10.56
C GLU A 202 -10.02 -2.44 -11.04
N LEU A 203 -9.39 -2.42 -12.20
CA LEU A 203 -8.84 -1.21 -12.82
C LEU A 203 -9.97 -0.28 -13.28
N PRO A 204 -9.72 1.07 -13.36
CA PRO A 204 -10.71 2.03 -13.85
C PRO A 204 -11.13 1.81 -15.27
#